data_9516756fb6d210d4dc2069443546f0e6
#
_entry.id   9516756fb6d210d4dc2069443546f0e6
#
_cell.length_a   1.000
_cell.length_b   1.000
_cell.length_c   1.000
_cell.angle_alpha   90.00
_cell.angle_beta   90.00
_cell.angle_gamma   90.00
#
_symmetry.space_group_name_H-M   'P 1'
#
loop_
_entity.id
_entity.type
_entity.pdbx_description
1 polymer ?
#
loop_
_entity_poly.entity_id
_entity_poly.type
_entity_poly.pdbx_seq_one_letter_code
_entity_poly.pdbx_strand_id
1 'polypeptide(L)'
;MKKLIPIFVVVLILVSSCTGIKSTTRGLENESFIEIFGNTSKYDKGVMVQVDDTQPFIAQVNKPNPDRPKGTTYAISPGKHVVSVTFSGVVVYRKQVFISSQETLKIDLQ
;
A
#
# COMPACT_ATOMS: atom_id res chain seq x y z
N MET A 1 -38.90 -29.94 10.96
CA MET A 1 -38.84 -28.54 11.36
C MET A 1 -37.50 -28.13 11.89
N LYS A 2 -36.93 -28.90 12.79
CA LYS A 2 -35.63 -28.53 13.35
C LYS A 2 -34.50 -28.55 12.35
N LYS A 3 -34.65 -29.29 11.27
CA LYS A 3 -33.61 -29.42 10.25
C LYS A 3 -33.51 -28.22 9.32
N LEU A 4 -34.55 -27.41 9.24
CA LEU A 4 -34.55 -26.24 8.36
C LEU A 4 -33.71 -25.11 8.87
N ILE A 5 -33.64 -24.95 10.17
CA ILE A 5 -32.92 -23.84 10.80
C ILE A 5 -31.44 -23.87 10.50
N PRO A 6 -30.71 -25.00 10.63
CA PRO A 6 -29.29 -25.03 10.31
C PRO A 6 -28.98 -24.71 8.85
N ILE A 7 -29.84 -25.13 7.95
CA ILE A 7 -29.68 -24.88 6.53
C ILE A 7 -29.75 -23.37 6.24
N PHE A 8 -30.68 -22.72 6.92
CA PHE A 8 -30.85 -21.26 6.77
C PHE A 8 -29.61 -20.49 7.18
N VAL A 9 -28.99 -20.89 8.27
CA VAL A 9 -27.78 -20.23 8.77
C VAL A 9 -26.63 -20.37 7.79
N VAL A 10 -26.49 -21.55 7.18
CA VAL A 10 -25.42 -21.82 6.22
C VAL A 10 -25.56 -20.91 5.00
N VAL A 11 -26.77 -20.70 4.52
CA VAL A 11 -26.99 -19.83 3.36
C VAL A 11 -26.60 -18.39 3.66
N LEU A 12 -26.86 -17.89 4.82
CA LEU A 12 -26.52 -16.55 5.22
C LEU A 12 -25.00 -16.33 5.25
N ILE A 13 -24.25 -17.32 5.69
CA ILE A 13 -22.81 -17.26 5.74
C ILE A 13 -22.23 -17.15 4.33
N LEU A 14 -22.77 -17.88 3.39
CA LEU A 14 -22.30 -17.86 2.00
C LEU A 14 -22.48 -16.47 1.36
N VAL A 15 -23.58 -15.81 1.66
CA VAL A 15 -23.86 -14.48 1.11
C VAL A 15 -22.82 -13.49 1.61
N SER A 16 -22.42 -13.59 2.87
CA SER A 16 -21.41 -12.70 3.43
C SER A 16 -20.07 -12.84 2.73
N SER A 17 -19.69 -14.04 2.36
CA SER A 17 -18.43 -14.29 1.68
C SER A 17 -18.39 -13.61 0.30
N CYS A 18 -19.50 -13.61 -0.41
CA CYS A 18 -19.55 -12.99 -1.73
C CYS A 18 -19.35 -11.48 -1.67
N THR A 19 -19.77 -10.84 -0.63
CA THR A 19 -19.62 -9.40 -0.47
C THR A 19 -18.14 -9.00 -0.39
N GLY A 20 -17.32 -9.82 0.24
CA GLY A 20 -15.91 -9.54 0.37
C GLY A 20 -15.16 -9.53 -0.97
N ILE A 21 -15.57 -10.38 -1.89
CA ILE A 21 -14.92 -10.50 -3.20
C ILE A 21 -15.10 -9.22 -4.03
N LYS A 22 -16.25 -8.58 -3.92
CA LYS A 22 -16.51 -7.34 -4.69
C LYS A 22 -15.58 -6.21 -4.30
N SER A 23 -15.20 -6.12 -3.04
CA SER A 23 -14.31 -5.07 -2.57
C SER A 23 -12.95 -5.13 -3.26
N THR A 24 -12.46 -6.33 -3.49
CA THR A 24 -11.15 -6.54 -4.08
C THR A 24 -11.09 -6.03 -5.52
N THR A 25 -12.17 -6.22 -6.28
CA THR A 25 -12.21 -5.81 -7.66
C THR A 25 -12.16 -4.30 -7.84
N ARG A 26 -12.74 -3.56 -6.91
CA ARG A 26 -12.77 -2.11 -6.98
C ARG A 26 -11.44 -1.45 -6.68
N GLY A 27 -10.56 -2.14 -5.96
CA GLY A 27 -9.31 -1.58 -5.51
C GLY A 27 -8.43 -1.07 -6.64
N LEU A 28 -8.47 -1.73 -7.78
CA LEU A 28 -7.60 -1.39 -8.91
C LEU A 28 -7.87 0.02 -9.47
N GLU A 29 -9.10 0.46 -9.48
CA GLU A 29 -9.45 1.77 -10.04
C GLU A 29 -9.16 2.91 -9.06
N ASN A 30 -9.14 2.63 -7.76
CA ASN A 30 -8.98 3.64 -6.73
C ASN A 30 -7.68 3.49 -5.98
N GLU A 31 -6.64 3.07 -6.67
CA GLU A 31 -5.33 2.93 -6.06
C GLU A 31 -4.37 3.96 -6.59
N SER A 32 -3.48 4.39 -5.71
CA SER A 32 -2.30 5.16 -6.05
C SER A 32 -1.09 4.37 -5.62
N PHE A 33 0.10 4.86 -5.92
CA PHE A 33 1.31 4.09 -5.66
C PHE A 33 2.40 4.99 -5.10
N ILE A 34 3.29 4.38 -4.32
CA ILE A 34 4.49 5.02 -3.80
C ILE A 34 5.69 4.28 -4.36
N GLU A 35 6.65 5.05 -4.87
CA GLU A 35 7.92 4.51 -5.34
C GLU A 35 9.05 5.26 -4.65
N ILE A 36 10.02 4.52 -4.09
CA ILE A 36 11.09 5.13 -3.31
C ILE A 36 12.39 4.96 -4.05
N PHE A 37 13.10 6.06 -4.24
CA PHE A 37 14.39 6.10 -4.92
C PHE A 37 15.49 6.54 -3.96
N GLY A 38 16.67 6.04 -4.17
CA GLY A 38 17.81 6.44 -3.37
C GLY A 38 19.04 5.60 -3.64
N ASN A 39 20.02 5.74 -2.76
CA ASN A 39 21.25 4.97 -2.85
C ASN A 39 20.99 3.52 -2.47
N THR A 40 21.01 2.63 -3.45
CA THR A 40 20.70 1.22 -3.22
C THR A 40 21.74 0.49 -2.38
N SER A 41 22.96 1.00 -2.34
CA SER A 41 23.99 0.44 -1.46
C SER A 41 23.74 0.78 0.00
N LYS A 42 23.31 2.01 0.26
CA LYS A 42 23.00 2.46 1.61
C LYS A 42 21.72 1.82 2.15
N TYR A 43 20.73 1.70 1.29
CA TYR A 43 19.40 1.20 1.66
C TYR A 43 19.14 -0.20 1.12
N ASP A 44 20.18 -1.03 1.04
CA ASP A 44 20.07 -2.35 0.44
C ASP A 44 19.06 -3.26 1.14
N LYS A 45 18.85 -3.06 2.43
CA LYS A 45 17.87 -3.83 3.21
C LYS A 45 16.51 -3.16 3.28
N GLY A 46 16.33 -2.05 2.54
CA GLY A 46 15.08 -1.34 2.52
C GLY A 46 14.97 -0.29 3.60
N VAL A 47 13.82 0.35 3.62
CA VAL A 47 13.49 1.38 4.60
C VAL A 47 12.10 1.09 5.15
N MET A 48 11.81 1.65 6.32
CA MET A 48 10.50 1.49 6.94
C MET A 48 9.60 2.63 6.50
N VAL A 49 8.45 2.30 5.94
CA VAL A 49 7.49 3.30 5.45
C VAL A 49 6.22 3.21 6.28
N GLN A 50 5.76 4.34 6.75
CA GLN A 50 4.48 4.42 7.45
C GLN A 50 3.60 5.47 6.75
N VAL A 51 2.38 5.06 6.44
CA VAL A 51 1.39 5.95 5.84
C VAL A 51 0.33 6.22 6.89
N ASP A 52 0.18 7.49 7.27
CA ASP A 52 -0.73 7.92 8.33
C ASP A 52 -0.43 7.18 9.63
N ASP A 53 -1.44 6.60 10.24
CA ASP A 53 -1.30 5.84 11.48
C ASP A 53 -1.37 4.34 11.25
N THR A 54 -1.20 3.90 10.01
CA THR A 54 -1.23 2.47 9.69
C THR A 54 0.07 1.81 10.09
N GLN A 55 0.06 0.48 10.03
CA GLN A 55 1.23 -0.29 10.40
C GLN A 55 2.37 -0.07 9.42
N PRO A 56 3.59 0.22 9.90
CA PRO A 56 4.73 0.39 8.99
C PRO A 56 5.08 -0.90 8.25
N PHE A 57 5.65 -0.73 7.08
CA PHE A 57 6.13 -1.86 6.29
C PHE A 57 7.51 -1.55 5.74
N ILE A 58 8.24 -2.60 5.38
CA ILE A 58 9.57 -2.46 4.79
C ILE A 58 9.41 -2.30 3.29
N ALA A 59 9.97 -1.21 2.75
CA ALA A 59 9.92 -0.90 1.33
C ALA A 59 11.32 -0.97 0.74
N GLN A 60 11.40 -1.44 -0.49
CA GLN A 60 12.66 -1.47 -1.22
C GLN A 60 12.92 -0.12 -1.85
N VAL A 61 14.19 0.27 -1.84
CA VAL A 61 14.63 1.51 -2.45
C VAL A 61 15.11 1.21 -3.86
N ASN A 62 14.53 1.89 -4.84
CA ASN A 62 14.86 1.70 -6.24
C ASN A 62 16.02 2.60 -6.64
N LYS A 63 16.80 2.14 -7.60
CA LYS A 63 17.87 2.95 -8.15
C LYS A 63 17.29 4.06 -9.01
N PRO A 64 17.72 5.31 -8.84
CA PRO A 64 17.22 6.41 -9.66
C PRO A 64 17.79 6.28 -11.07
N ASN A 65 17.04 5.66 -11.95
CA ASN A 65 17.43 5.45 -13.33
C ASN A 65 16.24 5.72 -14.24
N PRO A 66 16.28 6.80 -15.04
CA PRO A 66 15.17 7.18 -15.89
C PRO A 66 14.88 6.14 -16.99
N ASP A 67 15.85 5.31 -17.32
CA ASP A 67 15.67 4.29 -18.36
C ASP A 67 14.99 3.03 -17.84
N ARG A 68 14.75 2.95 -16.55
CA ARG A 68 14.06 1.80 -15.97
C ARG A 68 12.61 2.14 -15.69
N PRO A 69 11.69 1.64 -16.50
CA PRO A 69 10.28 1.94 -16.28
C PRO A 69 9.68 1.21 -15.08
N LYS A 70 10.37 0.24 -14.51
CA LYS A 70 9.80 -0.58 -13.45
C LYS A 70 10.71 -0.69 -12.24
N GLY A 71 10.32 -0.04 -11.17
CA GLY A 71 10.84 -0.30 -9.84
C GLY A 71 9.76 -0.96 -8.99
N THR A 72 10.09 -1.29 -7.77
CA THR A 72 9.10 -1.78 -6.81
C THR A 72 8.22 -0.62 -6.38
N THR A 73 6.91 -0.80 -6.49
CA THR A 73 5.93 0.19 -6.05
C THR A 73 5.01 -0.41 -5.01
N TYR A 74 4.39 0.45 -4.22
CA TYR A 74 3.51 0.03 -3.14
C TYR A 74 2.18 0.75 -3.30
N ALA A 75 1.09 -0.01 -3.19
CA ALA A 75 -0.24 0.53 -3.34
C ALA A 75 -0.67 1.31 -2.09
N ILE A 76 -1.34 2.41 -2.31
CA ILE A 76 -1.86 3.27 -1.26
C ILE A 76 -3.18 3.86 -1.76
N SER A 77 -4.11 4.14 -0.86
CA SER A 77 -5.35 4.76 -1.26
C SER A 77 -5.11 6.21 -1.73
N PRO A 78 -5.86 6.69 -2.71
CA PRO A 78 -5.76 8.09 -3.12
C PRO A 78 -6.20 9.04 -2.01
N GLY A 79 -5.74 10.27 -2.09
CA GLY A 79 -6.12 11.30 -1.17
C GLY A 79 -4.95 11.87 -0.40
N LYS A 80 -5.27 12.48 0.73
CA LYS A 80 -4.28 13.13 1.58
C LYS A 80 -3.71 12.14 2.58
N HIS A 81 -2.38 12.09 2.66
CA HIS A 81 -1.68 11.18 3.55
C HIS A 81 -0.44 11.86 4.13
N VAL A 82 -0.03 11.41 5.32
CA VAL A 82 1.27 11.74 5.86
C VAL A 82 2.15 10.51 5.68
N VAL A 83 3.22 10.66 4.90
CA VAL A 83 4.14 9.56 4.61
C VAL A 83 5.44 9.80 5.34
N SER A 84 5.86 8.82 6.12
CA SER A 84 7.12 8.84 6.87
C SER A 84 8.00 7.70 6.41
N VAL A 85 9.27 7.98 6.19
CA VAL A 85 10.27 6.96 5.85
C VAL A 85 11.35 7.00 6.91
N THR A 86 11.64 5.85 7.51
CA THR A 86 12.60 5.71 8.59
C THR A 86 13.68 4.73 8.17
N PHE A 87 14.92 5.07 8.45
CA PHE A 87 16.07 4.20 8.21
C PHE A 87 16.91 4.13 9.46
N SER A 88 17.16 2.92 9.97
CA SER A 88 17.93 2.68 11.20
C SER A 88 17.44 3.53 12.36
N GLY A 89 16.12 3.62 12.51
CA GLY A 89 15.50 4.38 13.62
C GLY A 89 15.46 5.88 13.43
N VAL A 90 15.93 6.39 12.28
CA VAL A 90 15.96 7.82 12.01
C VAL A 90 14.99 8.14 10.87
N VAL A 91 14.16 9.16 11.07
CA VAL A 91 13.24 9.61 10.02
C VAL A 91 14.04 10.34 8.95
N VAL A 92 14.05 9.79 7.75
CA VAL A 92 14.78 10.37 6.62
C VAL A 92 13.87 11.13 5.65
N TYR A 93 12.56 10.91 5.77
CA TYR A 93 11.56 11.61 4.96
C TYR A 93 10.25 11.64 5.74
N ARG A 94 9.62 12.79 5.76
CA ARG A 94 8.27 12.91 6.32
C ARG A 94 7.59 14.10 5.66
N LYS A 95 6.46 13.82 5.03
CA LYS A 95 5.75 14.87 4.30
C LYS A 95 4.27 14.55 4.22
N GLN A 96 3.46 15.58 4.28
CA GLN A 96 2.04 15.47 3.94
C GLN A 96 1.91 15.59 2.43
N VAL A 97 1.26 14.61 1.82
CA VAL A 97 1.14 14.53 0.37
C VAL A 97 -0.32 14.36 -0.02
N PHE A 98 -0.62 14.76 -1.24
CA PHE A 98 -1.90 14.45 -1.87
C PHE A 98 -1.62 13.65 -3.12
N ILE A 99 -2.22 12.48 -3.21
CA ILE A 99 -2.00 11.57 -4.33
C ILE A 99 -3.31 11.33 -5.03
N SER A 100 -3.33 11.57 -6.35
CA SER A 100 -4.50 11.33 -7.17
C SER A 100 -4.63 9.84 -7.48
N SER A 101 -5.83 9.44 -7.85
CA SER A 101 -6.07 8.06 -8.26
C SER A 101 -5.16 7.68 -9.43
N GLN A 102 -4.55 6.51 -9.36
CA GLN A 102 -3.63 5.97 -10.36
C GLN A 102 -2.33 6.77 -10.51
N GLU A 103 -2.07 7.67 -9.60
CA GLU A 103 -0.84 8.45 -9.58
C GLU A 103 0.24 7.71 -8.77
N THR A 104 1.51 7.86 -9.19
CA THR A 104 2.64 7.34 -8.44
C THR A 104 3.39 8.48 -7.79
N LEU A 105 3.49 8.44 -6.46
CA LEU A 105 4.29 9.40 -5.72
C LEU A 105 5.73 8.89 -5.68
N LYS A 106 6.66 9.70 -6.19
CA LYS A 106 8.08 9.37 -6.18
C LYS A 106 8.76 10.06 -5.01
N ILE A 107 9.34 9.26 -4.14
CA ILE A 107 10.06 9.74 -2.97
C ILE A 107 11.55 9.54 -3.22
N ASP A 108 12.31 10.63 -3.19
CA ASP A 108 13.74 10.59 -3.45
C ASP A 108 14.49 10.71 -2.12
N LEU A 109 15.16 9.65 -1.72
CA LEU A 109 16.01 9.62 -0.54
C LEU A 109 17.45 9.86 -0.95
N GLN A 110 18.09 10.76 -0.29
CA GLN A 110 19.47 11.07 -0.64
C GLN A 110 20.51 10.34 0.19
#